data_ff809085d390a52ea8c66444ef48ab8b
#
_entry.id   ff809085d390a52ea8c66444ef48ab8b
#
_cell.length_a   1.000
_cell.length_b   1.000
_cell.length_c   1.000
_cell.angle_alpha   90.00
_cell.angle_beta   90.00
_cell.angle_gamma   90.00
#
_symmetry.space_group_name_H-M   'P 1'
#
loop_
_entity.id
_entity.type
_entity.pdbx_description
1 polymer ?
#
loop_
_entity_poly.entity_id
_entity_poly.type
_entity_poly.pdbx_seq_one_letter_code
_entity_poly.pdbx_strand_id
1 'polypeptide(L)'
;MSKTNKLALLPVMLCFFAMGFVDLVGIASNYVKDDLHLTDATANVFPSLVFFWFLIFSVPTGMLMNKIGRKKTVLVSLIITLFSLLLPVFGESYGLMLVSFSLLGIGNALMQTSLNPLVATVMKGGNFASTLTFGQFVKAIASFMAPYLAMWGAQASIPAFGLGWRVLFPIYLVIGILATLLLFSTPIEEEPIEGKASSFMQCLSLLGKPIVLLSFLGIMCHVGIDVGTNTTAPKILMERLGMTLNDAAFATSLYFIFRTLGCLTGSFFL
;
A
#
# COMPACT_ATOMS: atom_id res chain seq x y z
N MET A 1 30.86 -0.66 -14.95
CA MET A 1 29.63 -1.21 -14.38
C MET A 1 29.58 -0.84 -12.90
N SER A 2 28.76 0.14 -12.55
CA SER A 2 28.53 0.52 -11.15
C SER A 2 28.03 -0.69 -10.38
N LYS A 3 28.64 -1.02 -9.25
CA LYS A 3 28.15 -2.09 -8.36
C LYS A 3 26.74 -1.72 -7.94
N THR A 4 25.73 -2.39 -8.50
CA THR A 4 24.36 -2.36 -7.98
C THR A 4 24.48 -2.56 -6.48
N ASN A 5 23.94 -1.65 -5.71
CA ASN A 5 24.05 -1.75 -4.25
C ASN A 5 23.08 -2.85 -3.78
N LYS A 6 23.50 -4.13 -3.98
CA LYS A 6 22.70 -5.32 -3.66
C LYS A 6 22.20 -5.31 -2.21
N LEU A 7 22.96 -4.63 -1.32
CA LEU A 7 22.55 -4.44 0.07
C LEU A 7 21.34 -3.52 0.22
N ALA A 8 21.11 -2.59 -0.71
CA ALA A 8 19.95 -1.69 -0.67
C ALA A 8 18.67 -2.36 -1.22
N LEU A 9 18.79 -3.47 -1.96
CA LEU A 9 17.64 -4.11 -2.59
C LEU A 9 16.68 -4.72 -1.55
N LEU A 10 17.18 -5.38 -0.52
CA LEU A 10 16.35 -6.01 0.51
C LEU A 10 15.50 -4.99 1.28
N PRO A 11 16.05 -3.88 1.82
CA PRO A 11 15.24 -2.84 2.46
C PRO A 11 14.19 -2.24 1.53
N VAL A 12 14.54 -2.02 0.26
CA VAL A 12 13.61 -1.49 -0.75
C VAL A 12 12.48 -2.49 -1.02
N MET A 13 12.78 -3.79 -1.11
CA MET A 13 11.73 -4.82 -1.27
C MET A 13 10.82 -4.90 -0.05
N LEU A 14 11.33 -4.74 1.17
CA LEU A 14 10.51 -4.64 2.37
C LEU A 14 9.62 -3.38 2.38
N CYS A 15 10.06 -2.29 1.76
CA CYS A 15 9.19 -1.12 1.56
C CYS A 15 8.05 -1.42 0.57
N PHE A 16 8.28 -2.23 -0.47
CA PHE A 16 7.19 -2.72 -1.32
C PHE A 16 6.22 -3.62 -0.55
N PHE A 17 6.71 -4.47 0.34
CA PHE A 17 5.84 -5.24 1.23
C PHE A 17 4.99 -4.32 2.10
N ALA A 18 5.60 -3.32 2.74
CA ALA A 18 4.89 -2.31 3.54
C ALA A 18 3.89 -1.49 2.71
N MET A 19 4.18 -1.21 1.43
CA MET A 19 3.25 -0.57 0.51
C MET A 19 1.97 -1.40 0.30
N GLY A 20 2.03 -2.73 0.45
CA GLY A 20 0.88 -3.63 0.38
C GLY A 20 -0.07 -3.53 1.59
N PHE A 21 0.34 -2.90 2.69
CA PHE A 21 -0.51 -2.76 3.88
C PHE A 21 -1.81 -1.99 3.60
N VAL A 22 -1.82 -1.10 2.64
CA VAL A 22 -3.04 -0.37 2.26
C VAL A 22 -4.15 -1.29 1.77
N ASP A 23 -3.80 -2.42 1.18
CA ASP A 23 -4.79 -3.34 0.63
C ASP A 23 -5.57 -4.08 1.74
N LEU A 24 -5.09 -4.02 3.01
CA LEU A 24 -5.83 -4.51 4.18
C LEU A 24 -7.15 -3.77 4.40
N VAL A 25 -7.28 -2.52 3.91
CA VAL A 25 -8.46 -1.69 4.16
C VAL A 25 -9.73 -2.33 3.60
N GLY A 26 -9.63 -3.07 2.50
CA GLY A 26 -10.76 -3.78 1.90
C GLY A 26 -11.37 -4.80 2.85
N ILE A 27 -10.55 -5.69 3.42
CA ILE A 27 -11.02 -6.71 4.36
C ILE A 27 -11.32 -6.11 5.74
N ALA A 28 -10.49 -5.19 6.21
CA ALA A 28 -10.68 -4.54 7.51
C ALA A 28 -11.99 -3.75 7.58
N SER A 29 -12.40 -3.07 6.50
CA SER A 29 -13.67 -2.34 6.47
C SER A 29 -14.90 -3.25 6.68
N ASN A 30 -14.84 -4.51 6.20
CA ASN A 30 -15.90 -5.47 6.40
C ASN A 30 -15.97 -5.93 7.87
N TYR A 31 -14.82 -6.22 8.49
CA TYR A 31 -14.79 -6.56 9.93
C TYR A 31 -15.22 -5.41 10.82
N VAL A 32 -14.77 -4.17 10.53
CA VAL A 32 -15.21 -2.98 11.28
C VAL A 32 -16.72 -2.77 11.12
N LYS A 33 -17.28 -3.05 9.91
CA LYS A 33 -18.72 -3.00 9.68
C LYS A 33 -19.46 -3.94 10.61
N ASP A 34 -18.99 -5.17 10.74
CA ASP A 34 -19.63 -6.19 11.56
C ASP A 34 -19.51 -5.86 13.06
N ASP A 35 -18.31 -5.50 13.52
CA ASP A 35 -18.03 -5.20 14.94
C ASP A 35 -18.81 -3.98 15.45
N LEU A 36 -18.92 -2.93 14.63
CA LEU A 36 -19.60 -1.68 14.99
C LEU A 36 -21.04 -1.59 14.45
N HIS A 37 -21.57 -2.66 13.84
CA HIS A 37 -22.92 -2.70 13.26
C HIS A 37 -23.20 -1.55 12.30
N LEU A 38 -22.23 -1.23 11.41
CA LEU A 38 -22.32 -0.12 10.48
C LEU A 38 -23.15 -0.48 9.25
N THR A 39 -23.70 0.54 8.61
CA THR A 39 -24.26 0.40 7.25
C THR A 39 -23.15 0.27 6.21
N ASP A 40 -23.46 -0.31 5.04
CA ASP A 40 -22.51 -0.39 3.92
C ASP A 40 -21.97 0.98 3.49
N ALA A 41 -22.85 2.00 3.48
CA ALA A 41 -22.45 3.36 3.15
C ALA A 41 -21.40 3.89 4.13
N THR A 42 -21.58 3.65 5.43
CA THR A 42 -20.65 4.11 6.48
C THR A 42 -19.34 3.32 6.45
N ALA A 43 -19.40 2.02 6.20
CA ALA A 43 -18.20 1.19 6.09
C ALA A 43 -17.36 1.52 4.84
N ASN A 44 -18.00 1.86 3.72
CA ASN A 44 -17.31 2.25 2.49
C ASN A 44 -16.60 3.62 2.60
N VAL A 45 -16.85 4.40 3.66
CA VAL A 45 -16.07 5.62 3.94
C VAL A 45 -14.59 5.27 4.16
N PHE A 46 -14.25 4.14 4.79
CA PHE A 46 -12.87 3.77 5.06
C PHE A 46 -12.02 3.63 3.80
N PRO A 47 -12.34 2.76 2.82
CA PRO A 47 -11.59 2.68 1.59
C PRO A 47 -11.64 3.98 0.77
N SER A 48 -12.80 4.66 0.74
CA SER A 48 -12.93 5.94 0.04
C SER A 48 -11.99 6.99 0.61
N LEU A 49 -11.85 7.05 1.94
CA LEU A 49 -10.98 8.00 2.63
C LEU A 49 -9.50 7.75 2.32
N VAL A 50 -9.07 6.50 2.25
CA VAL A 50 -7.70 6.14 1.85
C VAL A 50 -7.39 6.71 0.47
N PHE A 51 -8.26 6.51 -0.52
CA PHE A 51 -8.05 7.00 -1.88
C PHE A 51 -8.22 8.52 -2.02
N PHE A 52 -9.08 9.13 -1.19
CA PHE A 52 -9.19 10.59 -1.10
C PHE A 52 -7.85 11.24 -0.71
N TRP A 53 -7.16 10.68 0.28
CA TRP A 53 -5.84 11.16 0.67
C TRP A 53 -4.77 10.95 -0.40
N PHE A 54 -4.89 9.89 -1.21
CA PHE A 54 -4.05 9.73 -2.40
C PHE A 54 -4.18 10.90 -3.37
N LEU A 55 -5.41 11.33 -3.65
CA LEU A 55 -5.67 12.47 -4.52
C LEU A 55 -4.99 13.74 -4.00
N ILE A 56 -5.07 14.00 -2.69
CA ILE A 56 -4.52 15.21 -2.08
C ILE A 56 -2.99 15.16 -2.00
N PHE A 57 -2.42 14.04 -1.54
CA PHE A 57 -1.00 13.97 -1.18
C PHE A 57 -0.07 13.56 -2.32
N SER A 58 -0.56 13.02 -3.43
CA SER A 58 0.32 12.55 -4.52
C SER A 58 1.20 13.67 -5.10
N VAL A 59 0.64 14.83 -5.44
CA VAL A 59 1.40 15.96 -5.99
C VAL A 59 2.30 16.61 -4.93
N PRO A 60 1.81 16.94 -3.72
CA PRO A 60 2.65 17.45 -2.63
C PRO A 60 3.82 16.53 -2.28
N THR A 61 3.62 15.20 -2.36
CA THR A 61 4.70 14.24 -2.12
C THR A 61 5.81 14.34 -3.16
N GLY A 62 5.46 14.47 -4.43
CA GLY A 62 6.46 14.71 -5.47
C GLY A 62 7.29 15.97 -5.20
N MET A 63 6.64 17.04 -4.74
CA MET A 63 7.33 18.28 -4.34
C MET A 63 8.19 18.07 -3.08
N LEU A 64 7.69 17.33 -2.09
CA LEU A 64 8.44 16.99 -0.89
C LEU A 64 9.68 16.16 -1.22
N MET A 65 9.51 15.13 -2.07
CA MET A 65 10.59 14.27 -2.53
C MET A 65 11.73 15.08 -3.21
N ASN A 66 11.36 16.09 -4.00
CA ASN A 66 12.34 17.01 -4.60
C ASN A 66 13.08 17.88 -3.57
N LYS A 67 12.49 18.10 -2.39
CA LYS A 67 13.05 18.94 -1.35
C LYS A 67 13.93 18.17 -0.35
N ILE A 68 13.48 17.00 0.10
CA ILE A 68 14.17 16.24 1.16
C ILE A 68 14.84 14.95 0.66
N GLY A 69 14.64 14.57 -0.61
CA GLY A 69 15.15 13.35 -1.21
C GLY A 69 14.17 12.18 -1.16
N ARG A 70 14.43 11.16 -1.98
CA ARG A 70 13.56 9.98 -2.17
C ARG A 70 13.54 9.09 -0.93
N LYS A 71 14.72 8.72 -0.42
CA LYS A 71 14.87 7.87 0.77
C LYS A 71 14.18 8.48 2.00
N LYS A 72 14.41 9.77 2.25
CA LYS A 72 13.78 10.44 3.40
C LYS A 72 12.26 10.50 3.27
N THR A 73 11.73 10.69 2.06
CA THR A 73 10.29 10.69 1.81
C THR A 73 9.70 9.30 2.07
N VAL A 74 10.37 8.22 1.65
CA VAL A 74 9.96 6.84 1.98
C VAL A 74 10.01 6.59 3.48
N LEU A 75 11.03 7.07 4.19
CA LEU A 75 11.09 6.93 5.66
C LEU A 75 9.94 7.68 6.36
N VAL A 76 9.61 8.89 5.91
CA VAL A 76 8.45 9.63 6.43
C VAL A 76 7.15 8.85 6.19
N SER A 77 6.98 8.27 5.00
CA SER A 77 5.81 7.45 4.69
C SER A 77 5.69 6.23 5.60
N LEU A 78 6.81 5.52 5.85
CA LEU A 78 6.84 4.38 6.78
C LEU A 78 6.44 4.80 8.19
N ILE A 79 6.98 5.91 8.70
CA ILE A 79 6.63 6.41 10.03
C ILE A 79 5.13 6.70 10.14
N ILE A 80 4.54 7.39 9.15
CA ILE A 80 3.10 7.67 9.12
C ILE A 80 2.29 6.36 9.08
N THR A 81 2.72 5.39 8.25
CA THR A 81 2.08 4.07 8.17
C THR A 81 2.17 3.31 9.50
N LEU A 82 3.31 3.34 10.19
CA LEU A 82 3.44 2.72 11.52
C LEU A 82 2.48 3.32 12.54
N PHE A 83 2.32 4.65 12.56
CA PHE A 83 1.33 5.30 13.42
C PHE A 83 -0.09 4.88 13.06
N SER A 84 -0.41 4.74 11.76
CA SER A 84 -1.73 4.27 11.34
C SER A 84 -2.03 2.85 11.85
N LEU A 85 -1.07 1.94 11.74
CA LEU A 85 -1.22 0.55 12.17
C LEU A 85 -1.27 0.39 13.70
N LEU A 86 -0.70 1.34 14.43
CA LEU A 86 -0.68 1.31 15.89
C LEU A 86 -2.06 1.65 16.48
N LEU A 87 -2.83 2.55 15.87
CA LEU A 87 -4.10 3.03 16.41
C LEU A 87 -5.14 1.93 16.65
N PRO A 88 -5.41 0.99 15.71
CA PRO A 88 -6.40 -0.06 15.90
C PRO A 88 -6.04 -1.08 16.99
N VAL A 89 -4.79 -1.09 17.45
CA VAL A 89 -4.36 -1.94 18.57
C VAL A 89 -4.93 -1.43 19.90
N PHE A 90 -5.14 -0.11 20.02
CA PHE A 90 -5.61 0.52 21.27
C PHE A 90 -7.12 0.60 21.40
N GLY A 91 -7.88 0.43 20.32
CA GLY A 91 -9.33 0.53 20.39
C GLY A 91 -10.06 0.24 19.07
N GLU A 92 -11.39 0.22 19.16
CA GLU A 92 -12.30 -0.20 18.08
C GLU A 92 -13.29 0.90 17.69
N SER A 93 -13.12 2.13 18.18
CA SER A 93 -14.09 3.19 17.88
C SER A 93 -14.05 3.60 16.40
N TYR A 94 -15.20 3.96 15.83
CA TYR A 94 -15.31 4.44 14.46
C TYR A 94 -14.35 5.59 14.15
N GLY A 95 -14.26 6.58 15.06
CA GLY A 95 -13.37 7.73 14.90
C GLY A 95 -11.88 7.32 14.86
N LEU A 96 -11.48 6.36 15.71
CA LEU A 96 -10.12 5.84 15.73
C LEU A 96 -9.77 5.14 14.41
N MET A 97 -10.70 4.34 13.88
CA MET A 97 -10.53 3.67 12.57
C MET A 97 -10.47 4.69 11.43
N LEU A 98 -11.27 5.76 11.44
CA LEU A 98 -11.18 6.84 10.46
C LEU A 98 -9.81 7.50 10.45
N VAL A 99 -9.25 7.81 11.63
CA VAL A 99 -7.91 8.41 11.74
C VAL A 99 -6.85 7.41 11.25
N SER A 100 -6.95 6.15 11.67
CA SER A 100 -6.03 5.09 11.24
C SER A 100 -6.00 4.96 9.72
N PHE A 101 -7.15 4.77 9.08
CA PHE A 101 -7.21 4.61 7.62
C PHE A 101 -6.87 5.89 6.85
N SER A 102 -7.12 7.07 7.43
CA SER A 102 -6.63 8.34 6.88
C SER A 102 -5.10 8.38 6.85
N LEU A 103 -4.45 8.07 7.97
CA LEU A 103 -2.99 8.02 8.06
C LEU A 103 -2.42 6.93 7.14
N LEU A 104 -3.09 5.78 7.03
CA LEU A 104 -2.68 4.72 6.10
C LEU A 104 -2.70 5.21 4.65
N GLY A 105 -3.75 5.94 4.26
CA GLY A 105 -3.88 6.53 2.93
C GLY A 105 -2.79 7.58 2.66
N ILE A 106 -2.54 8.48 3.60
CA ILE A 106 -1.47 9.48 3.51
C ILE A 106 -0.09 8.79 3.39
N GLY A 107 0.21 7.86 4.31
CA GLY A 107 1.46 7.10 4.29
C GLY A 107 1.68 6.38 2.96
N ASN A 108 0.65 5.72 2.45
CA ASN A 108 0.76 4.99 1.20
C ASN A 108 0.87 5.91 -0.04
N ALA A 109 0.22 7.08 -0.05
CA ALA A 109 0.41 8.08 -1.11
C ALA A 109 1.88 8.55 -1.18
N LEU A 110 2.48 8.82 -0.02
CA LEU A 110 3.90 9.17 0.08
C LEU A 110 4.79 8.01 -0.39
N MET A 111 4.47 6.79 0.04
CA MET A 111 5.23 5.59 -0.32
C MET A 111 5.23 5.35 -1.83
N GLN A 112 4.07 5.27 -2.45
CA GLN A 112 3.95 4.96 -3.88
C GLN A 112 4.62 6.02 -4.76
N THR A 113 4.51 7.29 -4.38
CA THR A 113 5.11 8.38 -5.16
C THR A 113 6.64 8.38 -5.05
N SER A 114 7.22 7.96 -3.92
CA SER A 114 8.66 8.08 -3.68
C SER A 114 9.43 6.77 -3.85
N LEU A 115 8.80 5.61 -3.64
CA LEU A 115 9.48 4.31 -3.69
C LEU A 115 9.92 3.93 -5.11
N ASN A 116 9.07 4.15 -6.12
CA ASN A 116 9.41 3.85 -7.51
C ASN A 116 10.64 4.65 -8.00
N PRO A 117 10.73 5.97 -7.79
CA PRO A 117 11.95 6.73 -8.05
C PRO A 117 13.15 6.30 -7.20
N LEU A 118 12.94 5.82 -5.98
CA LEU A 118 14.03 5.28 -5.14
C LEU A 118 14.61 4.00 -5.75
N VAL A 119 13.78 3.09 -6.27
CA VAL A 119 14.23 1.91 -7.02
C VAL A 119 15.09 2.32 -8.20
N ALA A 120 14.70 3.33 -8.98
CA ALA A 120 15.48 3.82 -10.09
C ALA A 120 16.88 4.32 -9.66
N THR A 121 16.98 4.91 -8.47
CA THR A 121 18.25 5.36 -7.89
C THR A 121 19.15 4.18 -7.50
N VAL A 122 18.58 3.13 -6.91
CA VAL A 122 19.31 1.94 -6.47
C VAL A 122 19.77 1.08 -7.66
N MET A 123 18.97 1.04 -8.72
CA MET A 123 19.16 0.18 -9.91
C MET A 123 19.86 0.90 -11.07
N LYS A 124 20.85 1.75 -10.80
CA LYS A 124 21.61 2.47 -11.84
C LYS A 124 22.08 1.53 -12.96
N GLY A 125 21.46 1.60 -14.13
CA GLY A 125 21.93 0.96 -15.36
C GLY A 125 21.59 -0.51 -15.57
N GLY A 126 20.59 -1.06 -14.90
CA GLY A 126 20.17 -2.45 -15.05
C GLY A 126 18.64 -2.59 -15.09
N ASN A 127 18.14 -3.78 -15.01
CA ASN A 127 16.76 -4.24 -15.13
C ASN A 127 15.74 -3.51 -14.23
N PHE A 128 15.57 -2.19 -14.43
CA PHE A 128 14.67 -1.35 -13.62
C PHE A 128 13.23 -1.85 -13.70
N ALA A 129 12.72 -2.13 -14.90
CA ALA A 129 11.36 -2.61 -15.10
C ALA A 129 11.12 -3.95 -14.38
N SER A 130 12.05 -4.91 -14.56
CA SER A 130 12.01 -6.20 -13.87
C SER A 130 12.02 -6.05 -12.35
N THR A 131 12.91 -5.20 -11.80
CA THR A 131 13.00 -4.95 -10.36
C THR A 131 11.74 -4.29 -9.82
N LEU A 132 11.16 -3.35 -10.56
CA LEU A 132 9.92 -2.68 -10.19
C LEU A 132 8.75 -3.69 -10.17
N THR A 133 8.66 -4.55 -11.19
CA THR A 133 7.64 -5.59 -11.27
C THR A 133 7.82 -6.64 -10.17
N PHE A 134 9.06 -7.00 -9.84
CA PHE A 134 9.36 -7.85 -8.69
C PHE A 134 8.95 -7.19 -7.36
N GLY A 135 9.13 -5.88 -7.23
CA GLY A 135 8.61 -5.12 -6.09
C GLY A 135 7.08 -5.21 -5.98
N GLN A 136 6.35 -5.13 -7.10
CA GLN A 136 4.90 -5.33 -7.12
C GLN A 136 4.50 -6.77 -6.73
N PHE A 137 5.30 -7.77 -7.09
CA PHE A 137 5.12 -9.15 -6.61
C PHE A 137 5.26 -9.22 -5.08
N VAL A 138 6.30 -8.59 -4.50
CA VAL A 138 6.49 -8.53 -3.04
C VAL A 138 5.33 -7.81 -2.35
N LYS A 139 4.84 -6.68 -2.93
CA LYS A 139 3.63 -5.99 -2.46
C LYS A 139 2.42 -6.93 -2.44
N ALA A 140 2.23 -7.68 -3.53
CA ALA A 140 1.08 -8.58 -3.67
C ALA A 140 1.07 -9.70 -2.62
N ILE A 141 2.24 -10.13 -2.11
CA ILE A 141 2.32 -11.09 -1.00
C ILE A 141 1.69 -10.50 0.26
N ALA A 142 2.01 -9.24 0.61
CA ALA A 142 1.41 -8.58 1.77
C ALA A 142 -0.12 -8.45 1.62
N SER A 143 -0.59 -8.06 0.44
CA SER A 143 -2.02 -7.95 0.13
C SER A 143 -2.75 -9.29 0.24
N PHE A 144 -2.11 -10.37 -0.23
CA PHE A 144 -2.64 -11.74 -0.12
C PHE A 144 -2.72 -12.22 1.33
N MET A 145 -1.74 -11.87 2.17
CA MET A 145 -1.71 -12.29 3.58
C MET A 145 -2.80 -11.64 4.42
N ALA A 146 -3.23 -10.41 4.10
CA ALA A 146 -4.15 -9.64 4.92
C ALA A 146 -5.47 -10.37 5.26
N PRO A 147 -6.24 -10.89 4.29
CA PRO A 147 -7.49 -11.60 4.60
C PRO A 147 -7.27 -12.87 5.42
N TYR A 148 -6.18 -13.61 5.18
CA TYR A 148 -5.86 -14.82 5.97
C TYR A 148 -5.50 -14.48 7.40
N LEU A 149 -4.68 -13.46 7.64
CA LEU A 149 -4.32 -13.02 8.99
C LEU A 149 -5.55 -12.54 9.76
N ALA A 150 -6.43 -11.77 9.10
CA ALA A 150 -7.68 -11.32 9.70
C ALA A 150 -8.59 -12.51 10.07
N MET A 151 -8.79 -13.45 9.13
CA MET A 151 -9.59 -14.65 9.35
C MET A 151 -9.03 -15.52 10.47
N TRP A 152 -7.74 -15.81 10.49
CA TRP A 152 -7.10 -16.62 11.52
C TRP A 152 -7.18 -15.95 12.89
N GLY A 153 -7.03 -14.62 12.94
CA GLY A 153 -7.22 -13.87 14.18
C GLY A 153 -8.67 -13.88 14.66
N ALA A 154 -9.64 -13.72 13.77
CA ALA A 154 -11.06 -13.78 14.08
C ALA A 154 -11.48 -15.17 14.60
N GLN A 155 -10.90 -16.24 14.04
CA GLN A 155 -11.15 -17.63 14.45
C GLN A 155 -10.30 -18.07 15.66
N ALA A 156 -9.50 -17.19 16.25
CA ALA A 156 -8.53 -17.51 17.31
C ALA A 156 -7.55 -18.64 16.95
N SER A 157 -7.30 -18.86 15.65
CA SER A 157 -6.39 -19.91 15.14
C SER A 157 -4.92 -19.54 15.33
N ILE A 158 -4.63 -18.26 15.59
CA ILE A 158 -3.31 -17.72 15.93
C ILE A 158 -3.40 -16.94 17.24
N PRO A 159 -2.28 -16.72 17.96
CA PRO A 159 -2.27 -15.90 19.17
C PRO A 159 -2.70 -14.46 18.84
N ALA A 160 -3.95 -14.12 19.09
CA ALA A 160 -4.53 -12.82 18.74
C ALA A 160 -4.51 -11.82 19.92
N PHE A 161 -4.10 -12.24 21.13
CA PHE A 161 -3.98 -11.39 22.33
C PHE A 161 -5.25 -10.57 22.63
N GLY A 162 -6.43 -11.12 22.34
CA GLY A 162 -7.70 -10.44 22.51
C GLY A 162 -8.06 -9.45 21.39
N LEU A 163 -7.25 -9.34 20.34
CA LEU A 163 -7.48 -8.40 19.23
C LEU A 163 -8.39 -8.98 18.14
N GLY A 164 -8.66 -10.31 18.15
CA GLY A 164 -9.40 -10.95 17.06
C GLY A 164 -8.77 -10.68 15.68
N TRP A 165 -9.57 -10.31 14.69
CA TRP A 165 -9.08 -10.00 13.34
C TRP A 165 -8.07 -8.85 13.30
N ARG A 166 -8.07 -7.96 14.28
CA ARG A 166 -7.14 -6.82 14.37
C ARG A 166 -5.70 -7.23 14.65
N VAL A 167 -5.42 -8.50 14.92
CA VAL A 167 -4.05 -9.03 15.06
C VAL A 167 -3.19 -8.78 13.82
N LEU A 168 -3.80 -8.57 12.66
CA LEU A 168 -3.08 -8.21 11.44
C LEU A 168 -2.31 -6.88 11.58
N PHE A 169 -2.81 -5.92 12.38
CA PHE A 169 -2.15 -4.62 12.56
C PHE A 169 -0.82 -4.72 13.29
N PRO A 170 -0.71 -5.37 14.48
CA PRO A 170 0.59 -5.55 15.11
C PRO A 170 1.56 -6.42 14.30
N ILE A 171 1.08 -7.41 13.53
CA ILE A 171 1.94 -8.19 12.63
C ILE A 171 2.57 -7.28 11.57
N TYR A 172 1.75 -6.47 10.89
CA TYR A 172 2.24 -5.54 9.87
C TYR A 172 3.07 -4.41 10.50
N LEU A 173 2.76 -4.00 11.72
CA LEU A 173 3.54 -3.02 12.48
C LEU A 173 4.99 -3.49 12.67
N VAL A 174 5.19 -4.74 13.11
CA VAL A 174 6.52 -5.33 13.30
C VAL A 174 7.32 -5.36 11.99
N ILE A 175 6.67 -5.79 10.91
CA ILE A 175 7.32 -5.82 9.59
C ILE A 175 7.66 -4.40 9.12
N GLY A 176 6.76 -3.45 9.34
CA GLY A 176 6.99 -2.04 9.00
C GLY A 176 8.13 -1.41 9.80
N ILE A 177 8.25 -1.73 11.10
CA ILE A 177 9.40 -1.30 11.92
C ILE A 177 10.69 -1.87 11.35
N LEU A 178 10.72 -3.17 11.02
CA LEU A 178 11.89 -3.80 10.42
C LEU A 178 12.27 -3.13 9.09
N ALA A 179 11.30 -2.87 8.21
CA ALA A 179 11.52 -2.16 6.95
C ALA A 179 12.12 -0.76 7.19
N THR A 180 11.58 -0.03 8.18
CA THR A 180 12.04 1.31 8.54
C THR A 180 13.49 1.29 9.03
N LEU A 181 13.82 0.39 9.96
CA LEU A 181 15.16 0.28 10.52
C LEU A 181 16.19 -0.13 9.46
N LEU A 182 15.86 -1.09 8.61
CA LEU A 182 16.73 -1.54 7.54
C LEU A 182 16.94 -0.46 6.47
N LEU A 183 15.89 0.26 6.07
CA LEU A 183 16.04 1.36 5.13
C LEU A 183 16.84 2.52 5.74
N PHE A 184 16.60 2.84 7.01
CA PHE A 184 17.32 3.91 7.71
C PHE A 184 18.83 3.62 7.75
N SER A 185 19.23 2.38 8.11
CA SER A 185 20.62 1.96 8.24
C SER A 185 21.34 1.79 6.88
N THR A 186 20.59 1.66 5.79
CA THR A 186 21.20 1.39 4.48
C THR A 186 21.66 2.71 3.82
N PRO A 187 22.95 2.91 3.53
CA PRO A 187 23.39 4.09 2.81
C PRO A 187 22.94 4.02 1.35
N ILE A 188 22.14 4.99 0.92
CA ILE A 188 21.72 5.19 -0.47
C ILE A 188 22.18 6.57 -0.88
N GLU A 189 23.08 6.62 -1.84
CA GLU A 189 23.53 7.86 -2.44
C GLU A 189 22.48 8.34 -3.45
N GLU A 190 21.89 9.48 -3.17
CA GLU A 190 20.95 10.15 -4.07
C GLU A 190 21.68 11.28 -4.80
N GLU A 191 21.47 11.35 -6.10
CA GLU A 191 21.94 12.51 -6.87
C GLU A 191 21.17 13.75 -6.42
N PRO A 192 21.86 14.88 -6.19
CA PRO A 192 21.19 16.13 -5.90
C PRO A 192 20.18 16.44 -7.00
N ILE A 193 18.96 16.79 -6.61
CA ILE A 193 17.94 17.18 -7.57
C ILE A 193 18.28 18.61 -8.01
N GLU A 194 18.92 18.75 -9.18
CA GLU A 194 19.22 20.03 -9.78
C GLU A 194 17.93 20.67 -10.31
N GLY A 195 17.63 21.88 -9.84
CA GLY A 195 16.52 22.68 -10.35
C GLY A 195 15.72 23.40 -9.26
N LYS A 196 14.95 24.41 -9.69
CA LYS A 196 13.99 25.09 -8.80
C LYS A 196 12.86 24.14 -8.48
N ALA A 197 12.43 24.09 -7.22
CA ALA A 197 11.26 23.33 -6.80
C ALA A 197 10.06 23.70 -7.69
N SER A 198 9.47 22.69 -8.34
CA SER A 198 8.31 22.90 -9.21
C SER A 198 7.13 23.37 -8.38
N SER A 199 6.41 24.37 -8.90
CA SER A 199 5.17 24.83 -8.28
C SER A 199 4.06 23.76 -8.49
N PHE A 200 3.08 23.72 -7.59
CA PHE A 200 1.91 22.83 -7.70
C PHE A 200 1.21 22.96 -9.06
N MET A 201 1.03 24.20 -9.56
CA MET A 201 0.40 24.47 -10.85
C MET A 201 1.25 23.96 -12.03
N GLN A 202 2.59 24.01 -11.92
CA GLN A 202 3.47 23.42 -12.93
C GLN A 202 3.34 21.90 -12.98
N CYS A 203 3.18 21.24 -11.84
CA CYS A 203 2.92 19.79 -11.79
C CYS A 203 1.59 19.44 -12.47
N LEU A 204 0.51 20.19 -12.19
CA LEU A 204 -0.78 20.01 -12.84
C LEU A 204 -0.75 20.27 -14.34
N SER A 205 0.02 21.25 -14.80
CA SER A 205 0.15 21.55 -16.22
C SER A 205 0.74 20.41 -17.05
N LEU A 206 1.45 19.45 -16.41
CA LEU A 206 1.93 18.23 -17.07
C LEU A 206 0.80 17.33 -17.59
N LEU A 207 -0.39 17.40 -17.01
CA LEU A 207 -1.57 16.70 -17.53
C LEU A 207 -2.00 17.18 -18.91
N GLY A 208 -1.55 18.36 -19.34
CA GLY A 208 -1.73 18.84 -20.71
C GLY A 208 -0.90 18.06 -21.75
N LYS A 209 0.08 17.25 -21.32
CA LYS A 209 0.85 16.39 -22.22
C LYS A 209 0.12 15.05 -22.44
N PRO A 210 -0.18 14.63 -23.70
CA PRO A 210 -0.98 13.43 -23.97
C PRO A 210 -0.44 12.17 -23.31
N ILE A 211 0.88 11.96 -23.31
CA ILE A 211 1.49 10.78 -22.69
C ILE A 211 1.28 10.74 -21.17
N VAL A 212 1.35 11.91 -20.50
CA VAL A 212 1.12 12.01 -19.06
C VAL A 212 -0.34 11.76 -18.73
N LEU A 213 -1.25 12.36 -19.51
CA LEU A 213 -2.69 12.16 -19.35
C LEU A 213 -3.10 10.69 -19.56
N LEU A 214 -2.62 10.05 -20.63
CA LEU A 214 -2.91 8.64 -20.91
C LEU A 214 -2.35 7.72 -19.81
N SER A 215 -1.13 8.00 -19.33
CA SER A 215 -0.54 7.24 -18.21
C SER A 215 -1.36 7.43 -16.92
N PHE A 216 -1.80 8.64 -16.64
CA PHE A 216 -2.67 8.95 -15.50
C PHE A 216 -3.99 8.17 -15.59
N LEU A 217 -4.68 8.22 -16.74
CA LEU A 217 -5.93 7.48 -16.96
C LEU A 217 -5.72 5.96 -16.87
N GLY A 218 -4.61 5.45 -17.41
CA GLY A 218 -4.26 4.02 -17.32
C GLY A 218 -4.08 3.55 -15.88
N ILE A 219 -3.35 4.32 -15.06
CA ILE A 219 -3.18 4.02 -13.63
C ILE A 219 -4.51 4.11 -12.88
N MET A 220 -5.33 5.13 -13.18
CA MET A 220 -6.64 5.31 -12.56
C MET A 220 -7.57 4.11 -12.84
N CYS A 221 -7.62 3.63 -14.09
CA CYS A 221 -8.40 2.44 -14.46
C CYS A 221 -7.87 1.18 -13.76
N HIS A 222 -6.55 1.01 -13.73
CA HIS A 222 -5.91 -0.14 -13.07
C HIS A 222 -6.23 -0.20 -11.58
N VAL A 223 -6.04 0.90 -10.86
CA VAL A 223 -6.35 0.99 -9.43
C VAL A 223 -7.86 0.83 -9.19
N GLY A 224 -8.70 1.38 -10.06
CA GLY A 224 -10.15 1.22 -9.99
C GLY A 224 -10.58 -0.25 -10.07
N ILE A 225 -9.97 -1.04 -10.95
CA ILE A 225 -10.22 -2.49 -11.07
C ILE A 225 -9.74 -3.21 -9.81
N ASP A 226 -8.52 -2.92 -9.33
CA ASP A 226 -7.95 -3.53 -8.13
C ASP A 226 -8.86 -3.33 -6.91
N VAL A 227 -9.23 -2.09 -6.64
CA VAL A 227 -10.05 -1.72 -5.48
C VAL A 227 -11.47 -2.22 -5.64
N GLY A 228 -12.08 -2.03 -6.82
CA GLY A 228 -13.43 -2.48 -7.11
C GLY A 228 -13.58 -3.99 -6.91
N THR A 229 -12.64 -4.78 -7.42
CA THR A 229 -12.65 -6.23 -7.22
C THR A 229 -12.49 -6.60 -5.74
N ASN A 230 -11.53 -6.00 -5.05
CA ASN A 230 -11.25 -6.30 -3.65
C ASN A 230 -12.41 -5.95 -2.71
N THR A 231 -13.11 -4.85 -2.95
CA THR A 231 -14.20 -4.40 -2.10
C THR A 231 -15.55 -4.99 -2.47
N THR A 232 -15.80 -5.27 -3.75
CA THR A 232 -17.12 -5.64 -4.27
C THR A 232 -17.30 -7.15 -4.39
N ALA A 233 -16.26 -7.90 -4.76
CA ALA A 233 -16.39 -9.34 -4.96
C ALA A 233 -16.89 -10.09 -3.71
N PRO A 234 -16.36 -9.87 -2.49
CA PRO A 234 -16.91 -10.49 -1.28
C PRO A 234 -18.38 -10.14 -1.05
N LYS A 235 -18.77 -8.88 -1.26
CA LYS A 235 -20.15 -8.44 -1.07
C LYS A 235 -21.12 -9.15 -2.01
N ILE A 236 -20.75 -9.28 -3.29
CA ILE A 236 -21.57 -10.02 -4.28
C ILE A 236 -21.75 -11.48 -3.86
N LEU A 237 -20.69 -12.12 -3.38
CA LEU A 237 -20.77 -13.52 -2.93
C LEU A 237 -21.67 -13.67 -1.70
N MET A 238 -21.58 -12.75 -0.75
CA MET A 238 -22.46 -12.74 0.43
C MET A 238 -23.93 -12.49 0.03
N GLU A 239 -24.19 -11.49 -0.81
CA GLU A 239 -25.55 -11.11 -1.19
C GLU A 239 -26.23 -12.10 -2.15
N ARG A 240 -25.48 -12.67 -3.10
CA ARG A 240 -26.04 -13.53 -4.16
C ARG A 240 -26.01 -15.00 -3.82
N LEU A 241 -25.01 -15.45 -3.07
CA LEU A 241 -24.80 -16.87 -2.73
C LEU A 241 -25.00 -17.16 -1.25
N GLY A 242 -25.28 -16.14 -0.42
CA GLY A 242 -25.45 -16.32 1.03
C GLY A 242 -24.19 -16.80 1.75
N MET A 243 -23.01 -16.55 1.19
CA MET A 243 -21.74 -16.96 1.80
C MET A 243 -21.47 -16.17 3.07
N THR A 244 -20.77 -16.78 4.03
CA THR A 244 -20.27 -16.04 5.20
C THR A 244 -19.17 -15.06 4.78
N LEU A 245 -18.89 -14.04 5.61
CA LEU A 245 -17.81 -13.10 5.36
C LEU A 245 -16.45 -13.82 5.21
N ASN A 246 -16.20 -14.81 6.02
CA ASN A 246 -14.96 -15.60 5.99
C ASN A 246 -14.80 -16.39 4.69
N ASP A 247 -15.88 -17.00 4.19
CA ASP A 247 -15.86 -17.73 2.92
C ASP A 247 -15.76 -16.77 1.73
N ALA A 248 -16.45 -15.65 1.77
CA ALA A 248 -16.42 -14.63 0.73
C ALA A 248 -15.05 -13.94 0.61
N ALA A 249 -14.28 -13.85 1.70
CA ALA A 249 -12.91 -13.32 1.69
C ALA A 249 -11.97 -14.14 0.78
N PHE A 250 -12.30 -15.41 0.49
CA PHE A 250 -11.56 -16.23 -0.46
C PHE A 250 -11.52 -15.64 -1.88
N ALA A 251 -12.57 -14.95 -2.30
CA ALA A 251 -12.60 -14.29 -3.62
C ALA A 251 -11.50 -13.24 -3.78
N THR A 252 -11.30 -12.41 -2.75
CA THR A 252 -10.21 -11.44 -2.70
C THR A 252 -8.85 -12.14 -2.74
N SER A 253 -8.69 -13.21 -1.98
CA SER A 253 -7.45 -13.99 -1.96
C SER A 253 -7.14 -14.61 -3.32
N LEU A 254 -8.14 -15.14 -4.01
CA LEU A 254 -7.99 -15.71 -5.36
C LEU A 254 -7.54 -14.64 -6.37
N TYR A 255 -8.12 -13.44 -6.31
CA TYR A 255 -7.68 -12.31 -7.12
C TYR A 255 -6.20 -11.98 -6.87
N PHE A 256 -5.78 -11.89 -5.62
CA PHE A 256 -4.38 -11.61 -5.27
C PHE A 256 -3.41 -12.73 -5.65
N ILE A 257 -3.84 -14.01 -5.65
CA ILE A 257 -3.02 -15.12 -6.17
C ILE A 257 -2.67 -14.88 -7.64
N PHE A 258 -3.68 -14.64 -8.49
CA PHE A 258 -3.45 -14.42 -9.91
C PHE A 258 -2.68 -13.12 -10.18
N ARG A 259 -2.93 -12.06 -9.44
CA ARG A 259 -2.15 -10.83 -9.49
C ARG A 259 -0.68 -11.08 -9.13
N THR A 260 -0.44 -11.84 -8.06
CA THR A 260 0.91 -12.20 -7.59
C THR A 260 1.67 -13.00 -8.64
N LEU A 261 1.02 -14.03 -9.22
CA LEU A 261 1.59 -14.83 -10.29
C LEU A 261 1.88 -13.99 -11.54
N GLY A 262 0.97 -13.09 -11.91
CA GLY A 262 1.16 -12.15 -13.02
C GLY A 262 2.37 -11.23 -12.83
N CYS A 263 2.53 -10.66 -11.63
CA CYS A 263 3.70 -9.84 -11.30
C CYS A 263 5.00 -10.65 -11.29
N LEU A 264 4.96 -11.88 -10.76
CA LEU A 264 6.14 -12.75 -10.75
C LEU A 264 6.57 -13.11 -12.17
N THR A 265 5.64 -13.60 -13.00
CA THR A 265 5.94 -13.94 -14.40
C THR A 265 6.39 -12.72 -15.19
N GLY A 266 5.72 -11.58 -15.04
CA GLY A 266 6.12 -10.32 -15.68
C GLY A 266 7.54 -9.89 -15.33
N SER A 267 8.01 -10.14 -14.09
CA SER A 267 9.37 -9.79 -13.69
C SER A 267 10.47 -10.58 -14.42
N PHE A 268 10.15 -11.77 -14.94
CA PHE A 268 11.09 -12.56 -15.72
C PHE A 268 11.14 -12.17 -17.21
N PHE A 269 10.04 -11.60 -17.73
CA PHE A 269 9.94 -11.22 -19.15
C PHE A 269 10.35 -9.77 -19.43
N LEU A 270 10.40 -8.90 -18.40
CA LEU A 270 10.81 -7.49 -18.48
C LEU A 270 12.26 -7.31 -18.07
#